data_814dbaa0a9d13091e4f5fa3747315a25
#
_entry.id   814dbaa0a9d13091e4f5fa3747315a25
#
_cell.length_a   1.000
_cell.length_b   1.000
_cell.length_c   1.000
_cell.angle_alpha   90.00
_cell.angle_beta   90.00
_cell.angle_gamma   90.00
#
_symmetry.space_group_name_H-M   'P 1'
#
loop_
_entity.id
_entity.type
_entity.pdbx_description
1 polymer ?
#
loop_
_entity_poly.entity_id
_entity_poly.type
_entity_poly.pdbx_seq_one_letter_code
_entity_poly.pdbx_strand_id
1 'polypeptide(L)'
;MRRPISFLFENSLFLIFGTVAALVWANSGAIESYKHFVHFPIVGANTSDDHDSNEPTHDEQHATTPDDNDSVTDESETSLISQIFTRVVLRSDGNHQHGITVHFLINDILMAMFFAIAAGEVWEALLPGGSLSNPRKAATPLIATLGGILGPASLYMLATMYMGTTELYGDGWAIPCATDIAFSYLVARMIFGGSHPAIAFLLLLAIADDAIGLLILAVFYPSKPLEPGWFLLTLVAILICYLLRRNKVHTFWAYLLIPGVLSWLSFDLAGIHPALGLVPIIPCIPHAHTDLGIFAREELNRKDTLNEMMRWWKNPVEIILGLFGLVNAGVLFDKIGQGTYLVLLGLLVGKPLGICLFTWIAKAVFRLEMPAGMTARHVLLVGVISSIGFTVALFVSTAAFKDPDSVILAEVKMGALLSFFGAVVAFMVARILRIRPLIEGGLPETNSETTA
;
A
#
# COMPACT_ATOMS: atom_id res chain seq x y z
N MET A 1 -6.51 -31.52 7.26
CA MET A 1 -7.22 -30.21 7.15
C MET A 1 -6.32 -28.96 7.20
N ARG A 2 -5.05 -28.99 7.66
CA ARG A 2 -4.17 -27.79 7.71
C ARG A 2 -3.58 -27.35 6.34
N ARG A 3 -3.43 -28.25 5.37
CA ARG A 3 -2.80 -27.94 4.06
C ARG A 3 -3.59 -26.98 3.15
N PRO A 4 -4.95 -27.07 3.00
CA PRO A 4 -5.66 -26.12 2.12
C PRO A 4 -5.71 -24.69 2.69
N ILE A 5 -5.74 -24.55 4.02
CA ILE A 5 -5.79 -23.23 4.67
C ILE A 5 -4.43 -22.54 4.55
N SER A 6 -3.30 -23.25 4.76
CA SER A 6 -1.98 -22.66 4.56
C SER A 6 -1.75 -22.22 3.10
N PHE A 7 -2.29 -22.94 2.12
CA PHE A 7 -2.22 -22.58 0.71
C PHE A 7 -2.96 -21.25 0.42
N LEU A 8 -4.10 -21.00 1.07
CA LEU A 8 -4.85 -19.75 0.95
C LEU A 8 -4.03 -18.55 1.45
N PHE A 9 -3.36 -18.69 2.62
CA PHE A 9 -2.53 -17.64 3.19
C PHE A 9 -1.20 -17.42 2.43
N GLU A 10 -0.63 -18.46 1.83
CA GLU A 10 0.64 -18.36 1.09
C GLU A 10 0.50 -17.73 -0.29
N ASN A 11 -0.72 -17.62 -0.85
CA ASN A 11 -0.95 -17.20 -2.23
C ASN A 11 -1.88 -15.98 -2.36
N SER A 12 -2.07 -15.19 -1.29
CA SER A 12 -2.93 -13.98 -1.29
C SER A 12 -4.34 -14.21 -1.85
N LEU A 13 -4.89 -15.43 -1.67
CA LEU A 13 -6.19 -15.80 -2.22
C LEU A 13 -7.34 -15.06 -1.54
N PHE A 14 -7.16 -14.60 -0.29
CA PHE A 14 -8.15 -13.77 0.39
C PHE A 14 -8.38 -12.44 -0.33
N LEU A 15 -7.31 -11.82 -0.82
CA LEU A 15 -7.39 -10.59 -1.61
C LEU A 15 -8.18 -10.80 -2.90
N ILE A 16 -7.87 -11.86 -3.64
CA ILE A 16 -8.60 -12.20 -4.88
C ILE A 16 -10.07 -12.43 -4.58
N PHE A 17 -10.35 -13.20 -3.52
CA PHE A 17 -11.72 -13.49 -3.12
C PHE A 17 -12.49 -12.22 -2.73
N GLY A 18 -11.89 -11.35 -1.90
CA GLY A 18 -12.50 -10.06 -1.52
C GLY A 18 -12.75 -9.17 -2.73
N THR A 19 -11.80 -9.08 -3.65
CA THR A 19 -11.92 -8.30 -4.89
C THR A 19 -13.02 -8.84 -5.81
N VAL A 20 -13.06 -10.16 -6.04
CA VAL A 20 -14.11 -10.78 -6.87
C VAL A 20 -15.48 -10.60 -6.23
N ALA A 21 -15.59 -10.77 -4.90
CA ALA A 21 -16.82 -10.53 -4.18
C ALA A 21 -17.32 -9.09 -4.34
N ALA A 22 -16.42 -8.10 -4.21
CA ALA A 22 -16.74 -6.69 -4.42
C ALA A 22 -17.22 -6.39 -5.85
N LEU A 23 -16.50 -6.90 -6.85
CA LEU A 23 -16.88 -6.72 -8.27
C LEU A 23 -18.22 -7.36 -8.58
N VAL A 24 -18.47 -8.59 -8.11
CA VAL A 24 -19.76 -9.26 -8.31
C VAL A 24 -20.86 -8.50 -7.60
N TRP A 25 -20.65 -8.07 -6.36
CA TRP A 25 -21.65 -7.32 -5.60
C TRP A 25 -21.98 -5.98 -6.28
N ALA A 26 -20.98 -5.19 -6.64
CA ALA A 26 -21.18 -3.90 -7.30
C ALA A 26 -21.89 -4.02 -8.66
N ASN A 27 -21.64 -5.09 -9.43
CA ASN A 27 -22.18 -5.30 -10.78
C ASN A 27 -23.45 -6.17 -10.83
N SER A 28 -23.94 -6.66 -9.68
CA SER A 28 -25.20 -7.45 -9.61
C SER A 28 -26.47 -6.61 -9.58
N GLY A 29 -26.38 -5.28 -9.82
CA GLY A 29 -27.51 -4.34 -9.69
C GLY A 29 -27.72 -3.86 -8.24
N ALA A 30 -26.90 -4.28 -7.28
CA ALA A 30 -26.99 -3.92 -5.86
C ALA A 30 -25.89 -2.91 -5.45
N ILE A 31 -25.49 -2.01 -6.34
CA ILE A 31 -24.42 -1.03 -6.08
C ILE A 31 -24.70 -0.15 -4.86
N GLU A 32 -25.94 0.26 -4.66
CA GLU A 32 -26.34 1.06 -3.50
C GLU A 32 -26.15 0.30 -2.19
N SER A 33 -26.50 -1.00 -2.17
CA SER A 33 -26.25 -1.87 -1.02
C SER A 33 -24.76 -2.03 -0.73
N TYR A 34 -23.92 -2.11 -1.76
CA TYR A 34 -22.47 -2.16 -1.62
C TYR A 34 -21.93 -0.84 -1.04
N LYS A 35 -22.34 0.31 -1.59
CA LYS A 35 -21.94 1.63 -1.08
C LYS A 35 -22.40 1.82 0.36
N HIS A 36 -23.61 1.43 0.71
CA HIS A 36 -24.12 1.49 2.08
C HIS A 36 -23.29 0.64 3.03
N PHE A 37 -22.86 -0.56 2.63
CA PHE A 37 -21.95 -1.39 3.43
C PHE A 37 -20.59 -0.72 3.64
N VAL A 38 -19.98 -0.18 2.59
CA VAL A 38 -18.66 0.46 2.64
C VAL A 38 -18.66 1.69 3.56
N HIS A 39 -19.73 2.50 3.51
CA HIS A 39 -19.87 3.72 4.31
C HIS A 39 -20.68 3.53 5.60
N PHE A 40 -21.00 2.27 5.95
CA PHE A 40 -21.75 1.98 7.16
C PHE A 40 -21.00 2.50 8.41
N PRO A 41 -21.63 3.38 9.23
CA PRO A 41 -21.00 3.89 10.44
C PRO A 41 -20.98 2.81 11.53
N ILE A 42 -19.78 2.45 11.99
CA ILE A 42 -19.60 1.49 13.09
C ILE A 42 -19.73 2.19 14.43
N VAL A 43 -19.21 3.43 14.52
CA VAL A 43 -19.24 4.27 15.73
C VAL A 43 -19.58 5.69 15.29
N GLY A 44 -20.64 6.27 15.86
CA GLY A 44 -21.08 7.64 15.59
C GLY A 44 -22.59 7.72 15.42
N ALA A 45 -23.18 8.89 15.67
CA ALA A 45 -24.61 9.08 15.54
C ALA A 45 -25.03 9.05 14.07
N ASN A 46 -26.03 8.21 13.76
CA ASN A 46 -26.85 8.41 12.58
C ASN A 46 -27.63 9.72 12.79
N THR A 47 -27.23 10.80 12.13
CA THR A 47 -28.19 11.87 11.83
C THR A 47 -29.05 11.31 10.69
N SER A 48 -30.13 10.62 11.05
CA SER A 48 -31.21 10.31 10.14
C SER A 48 -31.69 11.64 9.55
N ASP A 49 -31.55 11.79 8.24
CA ASP A 49 -32.25 12.81 7.46
C ASP A 49 -33.76 12.53 7.57
N ASP A 50 -34.39 13.02 8.61
CA ASP A 50 -35.83 13.25 8.61
C ASP A 50 -36.10 14.48 7.72
N HIS A 51 -36.16 14.24 6.42
CA HIS A 51 -36.86 15.13 5.51
C HIS A 51 -38.35 15.05 5.82
N ASP A 52 -38.75 15.73 6.87
CA ASP A 52 -40.14 16.10 7.06
C ASP A 52 -40.38 17.41 6.29
N SER A 53 -40.97 17.23 5.10
CA SER A 53 -41.53 18.27 4.31
C SER A 53 -42.77 18.84 5.05
N ASN A 54 -42.56 19.90 5.82
CA ASN A 54 -43.64 20.79 6.21
C ASN A 54 -43.19 22.23 6.02
N GLU A 55 -43.62 22.82 4.92
CA GLU A 55 -43.77 24.26 4.80
C GLU A 55 -44.69 24.80 5.91
N PRO A 56 -44.36 25.89 6.54
CA PRO A 56 -45.35 26.79 7.11
C PRO A 56 -45.37 28.11 6.34
N THR A 57 -46.54 28.38 5.81
CA THR A 57 -47.03 29.68 5.34
C THR A 57 -46.94 30.73 6.46
N HIS A 58 -46.49 31.94 6.06
CA HIS A 58 -46.86 33.31 6.51
C HIS A 58 -47.31 33.56 7.96
N ASP A 59 -46.72 34.51 8.62
CA ASP A 59 -47.03 35.87 8.88
C ASP A 59 -46.58 36.40 10.26
N GLU A 60 -46.16 37.68 10.21
CA GLU A 60 -46.23 38.72 11.22
C GLU A 60 -45.21 38.89 12.34
N GLN A 61 -44.60 40.05 12.18
CA GLN A 61 -43.89 40.95 13.08
C GLN A 61 -44.36 40.95 14.54
N HIS A 62 -43.42 40.98 15.47
CA HIS A 62 -43.43 41.99 16.54
C HIS A 62 -42.03 42.16 17.18
N ALA A 63 -41.61 43.39 17.20
CA ALA A 63 -40.46 43.89 17.92
C ALA A 63 -40.74 43.97 19.43
N THR A 64 -39.76 43.57 20.26
CA THR A 64 -39.46 44.21 21.56
C THR A 64 -38.05 43.96 22.01
N THR A 65 -37.48 45.00 22.57
CA THR A 65 -36.14 45.34 23.02
C THR A 65 -35.59 44.48 24.18
N PRO A 66 -34.32 44.78 24.59
CA PRO A 66 -33.39 43.80 25.16
C PRO A 66 -33.44 43.79 26.69
N ASP A 67 -33.15 42.64 27.25
CA ASP A 67 -32.73 42.56 28.65
C ASP A 67 -31.36 41.88 28.74
N ASP A 68 -30.41 42.64 29.25
CA ASP A 68 -29.11 42.24 29.66
C ASP A 68 -29.22 41.15 30.73
N ASN A 69 -28.64 40.00 30.45
CA ASN A 69 -28.16 39.13 31.51
C ASN A 69 -26.88 38.44 31.04
N ASP A 70 -25.77 39.04 31.49
CA ASP A 70 -24.47 38.39 31.59
C ASP A 70 -24.63 36.98 32.23
N SER A 71 -24.57 35.99 31.40
CA SER A 71 -24.08 34.69 31.84
C SER A 71 -22.82 34.41 31.03
N VAL A 72 -21.70 34.83 31.61
CA VAL A 72 -20.37 34.28 31.32
C VAL A 72 -20.49 32.81 31.63
N THR A 73 -20.89 32.03 30.62
CA THR A 73 -20.72 30.57 30.65
C THR A 73 -19.25 30.35 30.29
N ASP A 74 -18.51 29.98 31.33
CA ASP A 74 -17.30 29.19 31.34
C ASP A 74 -17.10 28.51 29.95
N GLU A 75 -16.24 29.05 29.14
CA GLU A 75 -15.51 28.31 28.13
C GLU A 75 -14.59 27.37 28.90
N SER A 76 -15.23 26.37 29.54
CA SER A 76 -14.55 25.28 30.19
C SER A 76 -13.61 24.65 29.18
N GLU A 77 -12.35 24.63 29.53
CA GLU A 77 -11.28 23.82 28.99
C GLU A 77 -11.84 22.50 28.44
N THR A 78 -12.24 22.51 27.17
CA THR A 78 -12.51 21.28 26.45
C THR A 78 -11.20 20.55 26.49
N SER A 79 -11.08 19.51 27.31
CA SER A 79 -9.81 18.85 27.57
C SER A 79 -9.19 18.48 26.23
N LEU A 80 -7.88 18.61 26.07
CA LEU A 80 -7.14 18.17 24.86
C LEU A 80 -7.59 16.77 24.41
N ILE A 81 -7.94 15.92 25.36
CA ILE A 81 -8.46 14.56 25.11
C ILE A 81 -9.82 14.60 24.40
N SER A 82 -10.75 15.48 24.81
CA SER A 82 -12.04 15.60 24.12
C SER A 82 -11.90 16.20 22.71
N GLN A 83 -10.99 17.15 22.52
CA GLN A 83 -10.69 17.69 21.17
C GLN A 83 -10.06 16.64 20.27
N ILE A 84 -9.13 15.84 20.77
CA ILE A 84 -8.54 14.71 20.04
C ILE A 84 -9.61 13.67 19.72
N PHE A 85 -10.42 13.30 20.72
CA PHE A 85 -11.49 12.33 20.54
C PHE A 85 -12.51 12.78 19.49
N THR A 86 -12.92 14.04 19.53
CA THR A 86 -13.83 14.63 18.53
C THR A 86 -13.22 14.66 17.15
N ARG A 87 -11.93 15.02 17.00
CA ARG A 87 -11.23 15.02 15.69
C ARG A 87 -11.03 13.63 15.09
N VAL A 88 -10.85 12.60 15.91
CA VAL A 88 -10.58 11.23 15.46
C VAL A 88 -11.87 10.43 15.26
N VAL A 89 -12.84 10.57 16.17
CA VAL A 89 -14.09 9.79 16.16
C VAL A 89 -15.19 10.48 15.38
N LEU A 90 -15.27 11.81 15.44
CA LEU A 90 -16.24 12.62 14.72
C LEU A 90 -15.53 13.37 13.58
N ARG A 91 -15.18 12.63 12.54
CA ARG A 91 -14.55 13.21 11.36
C ARG A 91 -15.54 14.10 10.65
N SER A 92 -15.23 15.41 10.54
CA SER A 92 -16.07 16.37 9.83
C SER A 92 -15.48 16.64 8.45
N ASP A 93 -16.16 16.21 7.41
CA ASP A 93 -15.88 16.62 6.03
C ASP A 93 -16.91 17.69 5.63
N GLY A 94 -16.56 18.96 5.93
CA GLY A 94 -17.34 20.13 5.55
C GLY A 94 -18.69 20.30 6.25
N ASN A 95 -19.71 19.57 5.92
CA ASN A 95 -21.08 19.74 6.45
C ASN A 95 -21.66 18.52 7.16
N HIS A 96 -20.97 17.38 7.16
CA HIS A 96 -21.46 16.14 7.78
C HIS A 96 -20.44 15.57 8.77
N GLN A 97 -20.91 15.25 9.97
CA GLN A 97 -20.12 14.50 10.96
C GLN A 97 -20.27 13.01 10.67
N HIS A 98 -19.25 12.41 10.09
CA HIS A 98 -19.22 10.97 9.88
C HIS A 98 -18.48 10.30 11.02
N GLY A 99 -19.10 9.27 11.62
CA GLY A 99 -18.44 8.38 12.56
C GLY A 99 -17.39 7.47 11.89
N ILE A 100 -16.79 6.56 12.65
CA ILE A 100 -15.88 5.54 12.11
C ILE A 100 -16.67 4.62 11.17
N THR A 101 -16.39 4.71 9.87
CA THR A 101 -17.00 3.85 8.84
C THR A 101 -16.21 2.56 8.64
N VAL A 102 -16.82 1.56 7.97
CA VAL A 102 -16.12 0.32 7.55
C VAL A 102 -14.91 0.65 6.68
N HIS A 103 -15.06 1.61 5.75
CA HIS A 103 -13.97 2.10 4.90
C HIS A 103 -12.80 2.64 5.72
N PHE A 104 -13.05 3.52 6.68
CA PHE A 104 -12.01 4.08 7.55
C PHE A 104 -11.32 3.00 8.40
N LEU A 105 -12.10 2.09 9.00
CA LEU A 105 -11.54 0.99 9.79
C LEU A 105 -10.54 0.17 8.97
N ILE A 106 -10.89 -0.15 7.72
CA ILE A 106 -10.05 -1.00 6.88
C ILE A 106 -8.87 -0.23 6.31
N ASN A 107 -9.10 0.94 5.71
CA ASN A 107 -8.07 1.67 4.95
C ASN A 107 -7.09 2.45 5.84
N ASP A 108 -7.52 2.92 7.00
CA ASP A 108 -6.70 3.78 7.86
C ASP A 108 -6.16 3.06 9.09
N ILE A 109 -6.94 2.13 9.68
CA ILE A 109 -6.52 1.41 10.88
C ILE A 109 -5.89 0.07 10.53
N LEU A 110 -6.62 -0.80 9.81
CA LEU A 110 -6.12 -2.15 9.52
C LEU A 110 -4.97 -2.15 8.51
N MET A 111 -5.03 -1.28 7.48
CA MET A 111 -3.93 -1.14 6.52
C MET A 111 -2.65 -0.60 7.15
N ALA A 112 -2.71 0.06 8.32
CA ALA A 112 -1.50 0.45 9.04
C ALA A 112 -0.63 -0.77 9.42
N MET A 113 -1.25 -1.93 9.70
CA MET A 113 -0.51 -3.16 9.95
C MET A 113 0.14 -3.73 8.68
N PHE A 114 -0.51 -3.61 7.52
CA PHE A 114 0.11 -3.98 6.25
C PHE A 114 1.35 -3.13 5.97
N PHE A 115 1.26 -1.80 6.08
CA PHE A 115 2.42 -0.93 5.89
C PHE A 115 3.49 -1.08 6.98
N ALA A 116 3.11 -1.47 8.20
CA ALA A 116 4.07 -1.82 9.25
C ALA A 116 4.91 -3.05 8.87
N ILE A 117 4.29 -4.08 8.27
CA ILE A 117 5.02 -5.26 7.77
C ILE A 117 5.91 -4.88 6.60
N ALA A 118 5.39 -4.15 5.61
CA ALA A 118 6.19 -3.68 4.48
C ALA A 118 7.42 -2.85 4.94
N ALA A 119 7.22 -1.93 5.90
CA ALA A 119 8.32 -1.18 6.52
C ALA A 119 9.29 -2.09 7.29
N GLY A 120 8.80 -3.17 7.92
CA GLY A 120 9.61 -4.19 8.57
C GLY A 120 10.51 -4.93 7.58
N GLU A 121 9.98 -5.36 6.45
CA GLU A 121 10.74 -6.01 5.36
C GLU A 121 11.81 -5.07 4.79
N VAL A 122 11.46 -3.80 4.57
CA VAL A 122 12.42 -2.76 4.15
C VAL A 122 13.52 -2.59 5.19
N TRP A 123 13.16 -2.52 6.48
CA TRP A 123 14.12 -2.36 7.56
C TRP A 123 15.07 -3.56 7.66
N GLU A 124 14.57 -4.79 7.62
CA GLU A 124 15.40 -6.00 7.61
C GLU A 124 16.34 -6.06 6.41
N ALA A 125 15.86 -5.66 5.23
CA ALA A 125 16.68 -5.60 4.03
C ALA A 125 17.88 -4.62 4.17
N LEU A 126 17.73 -3.54 4.96
CA LEU A 126 18.77 -2.54 5.21
C LEU A 126 19.77 -2.95 6.30
N LEU A 127 19.41 -3.90 7.19
CA LEU A 127 20.29 -4.35 8.26
C LEU A 127 21.55 -5.04 7.72
N PRO A 128 22.68 -5.04 8.49
CA PRO A 128 23.88 -5.77 8.10
C PRO A 128 23.59 -7.26 7.85
N GLY A 129 23.91 -7.74 6.65
CA GLY A 129 23.54 -9.09 6.18
C GLY A 129 22.27 -9.14 5.33
N GLY A 130 21.42 -8.13 5.42
CA GLY A 130 20.22 -8.01 4.59
C GLY A 130 20.54 -7.76 3.11
N SER A 131 19.56 -7.93 2.28
CA SER A 131 19.67 -7.91 0.83
C SER A 131 20.10 -6.55 0.25
N LEU A 132 19.78 -5.44 0.93
CA LEU A 132 20.17 -4.07 0.56
C LEU A 132 21.45 -3.61 1.29
N SER A 133 21.98 -4.37 2.25
CA SER A 133 23.15 -3.97 3.05
C SER A 133 24.46 -3.89 2.25
N ASN A 134 24.57 -4.62 1.14
CA ASN A 134 25.73 -4.57 0.27
C ASN A 134 25.47 -3.65 -0.94
N PRO A 135 25.97 -2.40 -0.93
CA PRO A 135 25.64 -1.41 -1.96
C PRO A 135 26.07 -1.84 -3.36
N ARG A 136 27.11 -2.66 -3.51
CA ARG A 136 27.55 -3.13 -4.84
C ARG A 136 26.59 -4.16 -5.45
N LYS A 137 26.02 -5.06 -4.61
CA LYS A 137 25.06 -6.07 -5.07
C LYS A 137 23.66 -5.50 -5.24
N ALA A 138 23.28 -4.55 -4.37
CA ALA A 138 21.99 -3.89 -4.40
C ALA A 138 21.90 -2.75 -5.44
N ALA A 139 23.02 -2.21 -5.91
CA ALA A 139 23.04 -1.03 -6.77
C ALA A 139 22.24 -1.24 -8.08
N THR A 140 22.39 -2.39 -8.73
CA THR A 140 21.65 -2.66 -10.00
C THR A 140 20.15 -2.74 -9.78
N PRO A 141 19.61 -3.52 -8.79
CA PRO A 141 18.18 -3.49 -8.47
C PRO A 141 17.68 -2.11 -8.04
N LEU A 142 18.43 -1.37 -7.22
CA LEU A 142 18.04 -0.02 -6.75
C LEU A 142 17.93 0.98 -7.91
N ILE A 143 18.87 0.97 -8.84
CA ILE A 143 18.78 1.81 -10.05
C ILE A 143 17.60 1.36 -10.91
N ALA A 144 17.38 0.06 -11.04
CA ALA A 144 16.21 -0.48 -11.74
C ALA A 144 14.89 -0.03 -11.10
N THR A 145 14.82 0.04 -9.77
CA THR A 145 13.65 0.56 -9.02
C THR A 145 13.38 2.01 -9.35
N LEU A 146 14.41 2.87 -9.41
CA LEU A 146 14.22 4.26 -9.87
C LEU A 146 13.59 4.30 -11.26
N GLY A 147 14.02 3.41 -12.17
CA GLY A 147 13.38 3.26 -13.46
C GLY A 147 11.93 2.77 -13.39
N GLY A 148 11.67 1.84 -12.46
CA GLY A 148 10.32 1.30 -12.17
C GLY A 148 9.34 2.33 -11.62
N ILE A 149 9.84 3.44 -11.07
CA ILE A 149 9.04 4.57 -10.58
C ILE A 149 8.98 5.69 -11.63
N LEU A 150 10.13 6.14 -12.12
CA LEU A 150 10.20 7.26 -13.05
C LEU A 150 9.63 6.92 -14.44
N GLY A 151 9.76 5.67 -14.89
CA GLY A 151 9.21 5.21 -16.17
C GLY A 151 7.68 5.35 -16.23
N PRO A 152 6.92 4.69 -15.35
CA PRO A 152 5.47 4.80 -15.33
C PRO A 152 4.98 6.22 -15.02
N ALA A 153 5.59 6.92 -14.05
CA ALA A 153 5.25 8.30 -13.71
C ALA A 153 5.39 9.24 -14.90
N SER A 154 6.54 9.17 -15.60
CA SER A 154 6.81 9.99 -16.78
C SER A 154 5.83 9.70 -17.91
N LEU A 155 5.57 8.41 -18.19
CA LEU A 155 4.68 8.02 -19.26
C LEU A 155 3.23 8.41 -18.97
N TYR A 156 2.79 8.27 -17.71
CA TYR A 156 1.49 8.71 -17.26
C TYR A 156 1.33 10.23 -17.44
N MET A 157 2.28 11.02 -16.93
CA MET A 157 2.26 12.48 -17.04
C MET A 157 2.33 12.96 -18.49
N LEU A 158 3.19 12.36 -19.33
CA LEU A 158 3.25 12.68 -20.76
C LEU A 158 1.94 12.37 -21.48
N ALA A 159 1.29 11.26 -21.13
CA ALA A 159 0.00 10.90 -21.71
C ALA A 159 -1.11 11.89 -21.30
N THR A 160 -1.19 12.28 -20.01
CA THR A 160 -2.17 13.29 -19.54
C THR A 160 -1.92 14.65 -20.19
N MET A 161 -0.66 15.06 -20.35
CA MET A 161 -0.31 16.30 -21.05
C MET A 161 -0.69 16.25 -22.54
N TYR A 162 -0.43 15.14 -23.20
CA TYR A 162 -0.80 14.96 -24.62
C TYR A 162 -2.30 14.99 -24.85
N MET A 163 -3.07 14.40 -23.91
CA MET A 163 -4.53 14.39 -23.96
C MET A 163 -5.17 15.70 -23.47
N GLY A 164 -4.39 16.62 -22.87
CA GLY A 164 -4.91 17.86 -22.26
C GLY A 164 -5.75 17.63 -21.00
N THR A 165 -5.54 16.51 -20.31
CA THR A 165 -6.34 16.10 -19.14
C THR A 165 -5.54 16.11 -17.84
N THR A 166 -4.44 16.85 -17.80
CA THR A 166 -3.52 16.92 -16.64
C THR A 166 -4.22 17.47 -15.38
N GLU A 167 -5.15 18.42 -15.54
CA GLU A 167 -5.90 18.97 -14.39
C GLU A 167 -6.82 17.91 -13.74
N LEU A 168 -7.31 16.95 -14.52
CA LEU A 168 -8.23 15.92 -14.04
C LEU A 168 -7.52 14.69 -13.48
N TYR A 169 -6.48 14.22 -14.18
CA TYR A 169 -5.81 12.95 -13.85
C TYR A 169 -4.40 13.12 -13.32
N GLY A 170 -3.85 14.35 -13.31
CA GLY A 170 -2.45 14.59 -12.96
C GLY A 170 -2.06 14.06 -11.58
N ASP A 171 -2.95 14.18 -10.59
CA ASP A 171 -2.71 13.67 -9.23
C ASP A 171 -2.52 12.15 -9.17
N GLY A 172 -2.97 11.41 -10.18
CA GLY A 172 -2.82 9.96 -10.26
C GLY A 172 -1.44 9.45 -10.73
N TRP A 173 -0.44 10.32 -10.89
CA TRP A 173 0.86 9.95 -11.47
C TRP A 173 1.61 8.84 -10.73
N ALA A 174 1.39 8.69 -9.42
CA ALA A 174 2.06 7.67 -8.61
C ALA A 174 1.32 6.32 -8.62
N ILE A 175 0.06 6.26 -9.07
CA ILE A 175 -0.73 5.00 -9.11
C ILE A 175 0.03 3.90 -9.87
N PRO A 176 0.54 4.13 -11.08
CA PRO A 176 1.24 3.10 -11.84
C PRO A 176 2.68 2.84 -11.37
N CYS A 177 3.17 3.51 -10.32
CA CYS A 177 4.50 3.27 -9.79
C CYS A 177 4.56 2.05 -8.86
N ALA A 178 3.44 1.68 -8.25
CA ALA A 178 3.39 0.63 -7.23
C ALA A 178 3.51 -0.80 -7.83
N THR A 179 4.08 -1.73 -7.02
CA THR A 179 4.14 -3.17 -7.32
C THR A 179 3.44 -3.94 -6.21
N ASP A 180 2.60 -4.89 -6.55
CA ASP A 180 2.08 -5.88 -5.61
C ASP A 180 3.11 -7.01 -5.44
N ILE A 181 3.89 -6.97 -4.35
CA ILE A 181 4.97 -7.94 -4.10
C ILE A 181 4.43 -9.36 -4.05
N ALA A 182 3.35 -9.59 -3.31
CA ALA A 182 2.83 -10.92 -3.06
C ALA A 182 2.42 -11.61 -4.37
N PHE A 183 1.70 -10.86 -5.21
CA PHE A 183 1.23 -11.36 -6.50
C PHE A 183 2.35 -11.50 -7.53
N SER A 184 3.23 -10.51 -7.59
CA SER A 184 4.40 -10.52 -8.49
C SER A 184 5.36 -11.67 -8.15
N TYR A 185 5.60 -11.93 -6.85
CA TYR A 185 6.40 -13.05 -6.40
C TYR A 185 5.79 -14.41 -6.79
N LEU A 186 4.47 -14.57 -6.62
CA LEU A 186 3.78 -15.79 -7.01
C LEU A 186 3.95 -16.08 -8.52
N VAL A 187 3.71 -15.06 -9.36
CA VAL A 187 3.86 -15.18 -10.83
C VAL A 187 5.31 -15.47 -11.21
N ALA A 188 6.27 -14.76 -10.57
CA ALA A 188 7.71 -14.99 -10.82
C ALA A 188 8.12 -16.42 -10.46
N ARG A 189 7.68 -16.94 -9.31
CA ARG A 189 7.96 -18.31 -8.88
C ARG A 189 7.40 -19.35 -9.84
N MET A 190 6.21 -19.12 -10.38
CA MET A 190 5.60 -20.01 -11.38
C MET A 190 6.37 -20.01 -12.71
N ILE A 191 6.92 -18.87 -13.12
CA ILE A 191 7.61 -18.72 -14.41
C ILE A 191 9.08 -19.13 -14.33
N PHE A 192 9.81 -18.69 -13.30
CA PHE A 192 11.26 -18.89 -13.18
C PHE A 192 11.64 -20.15 -12.41
N GLY A 193 10.74 -20.71 -11.58
CA GLY A 193 11.10 -21.71 -10.57
C GLY A 193 11.70 -21.08 -9.30
N GLY A 194 11.71 -21.82 -8.17
CA GLY A 194 11.98 -21.28 -6.84
C GLY A 194 13.39 -20.71 -6.58
N SER A 195 14.41 -21.15 -7.34
CA SER A 195 15.83 -20.83 -7.09
C SER A 195 16.48 -19.88 -8.11
N HIS A 196 15.69 -19.30 -9.04
CA HIS A 196 16.24 -18.47 -10.10
C HIS A 196 16.65 -17.07 -9.57
N PRO A 197 17.84 -16.51 -9.94
CA PRO A 197 18.33 -15.21 -9.48
C PRO A 197 17.38 -14.04 -9.79
N ALA A 198 16.53 -14.15 -10.82
CA ALA A 198 15.53 -13.15 -11.16
C ALA A 198 14.49 -12.94 -10.04
N ILE A 199 14.23 -13.95 -9.21
CA ILE A 199 13.32 -13.83 -8.06
C ILE A 199 13.94 -12.92 -7.00
N ALA A 200 15.21 -13.12 -6.65
CA ALA A 200 15.90 -12.27 -5.70
C ALA A 200 16.01 -10.82 -6.23
N PHE A 201 16.22 -10.64 -7.52
CA PHE A 201 16.23 -9.33 -8.16
C PHE A 201 14.85 -8.65 -8.08
N LEU A 202 13.76 -9.38 -8.37
CA LEU A 202 12.40 -8.89 -8.25
C LEU A 202 12.06 -8.47 -6.81
N LEU A 203 12.41 -9.31 -5.83
CA LEU A 203 12.14 -9.01 -4.42
C LEU A 203 12.89 -7.76 -3.95
N LEU A 204 14.17 -7.62 -4.31
CA LEU A 204 14.96 -6.42 -4.01
C LEU A 204 14.35 -5.16 -4.65
N LEU A 205 13.94 -5.26 -5.90
CA LEU A 205 13.28 -4.18 -6.63
C LEU A 205 11.96 -3.81 -5.95
N ALA A 206 11.13 -4.80 -5.59
CA ALA A 206 9.82 -4.57 -4.99
C ALA A 206 9.92 -4.00 -3.56
N ILE A 207 10.84 -4.49 -2.73
CA ILE A 207 11.10 -3.93 -1.39
C ILE A 207 11.56 -2.46 -1.48
N ALA A 208 12.42 -2.14 -2.45
CA ALA A 208 12.86 -0.76 -2.66
C ALA A 208 11.75 0.12 -3.25
N ASP A 209 10.88 -0.44 -4.10
CA ASP A 209 9.70 0.21 -4.66
C ASP A 209 8.70 0.58 -3.55
N ASP A 210 8.43 -0.33 -2.63
CA ASP A 210 7.57 -0.09 -1.48
C ASP A 210 8.14 0.99 -0.55
N ALA A 211 9.45 0.95 -0.28
CA ALA A 211 10.10 1.98 0.55
C ALA A 211 9.92 3.40 -0.05
N ILE A 212 10.13 3.54 -1.36
CA ILE A 212 9.94 4.81 -2.05
C ILE A 212 8.44 5.14 -2.16
N GLY A 213 7.59 4.16 -2.37
CA GLY A 213 6.12 4.29 -2.39
C GLY A 213 5.57 4.86 -1.09
N LEU A 214 6.03 4.36 0.08
CA LEU A 214 5.68 4.90 1.39
C LEU A 214 6.09 6.38 1.53
N LEU A 215 7.28 6.73 1.03
CA LEU A 215 7.75 8.12 1.03
C LEU A 215 6.92 9.01 0.10
N ILE A 216 6.58 8.52 -1.09
CA ILE A 216 5.70 9.25 -2.04
C ILE A 216 4.34 9.50 -1.42
N LEU A 217 3.73 8.49 -0.81
CA LEU A 217 2.43 8.63 -0.11
C LEU A 217 2.50 9.68 1.01
N ALA A 218 3.56 9.64 1.82
CA ALA A 218 3.72 10.58 2.94
C ALA A 218 3.89 12.04 2.48
N VAL A 219 4.61 12.28 1.38
CA VAL A 219 5.00 13.62 0.93
C VAL A 219 3.99 14.22 -0.04
N PHE A 220 3.50 13.43 -1.01
CA PHE A 220 2.69 13.94 -2.11
C PHE A 220 1.18 13.75 -1.92
N TYR A 221 0.76 12.86 -1.01
CA TYR A 221 -0.65 12.53 -0.80
C TYR A 221 -1.08 12.72 0.66
N PRO A 222 -0.94 13.95 1.22
CA PRO A 222 -1.42 14.23 2.57
C PRO A 222 -2.95 14.13 2.62
N SER A 223 -3.48 13.50 3.68
CA SER A 223 -4.92 13.32 3.86
C SER A 223 -5.63 14.64 4.19
N LYS A 224 -4.95 15.54 4.92
CA LYS A 224 -5.44 16.84 5.40
C LYS A 224 -4.33 17.88 5.24
N PRO A 225 -4.62 19.19 5.40
CA PRO A 225 -3.57 20.21 5.51
C PRO A 225 -2.55 19.82 6.60
N LEU A 226 -1.25 19.95 6.27
CA LEU A 226 -0.18 19.54 7.16
C LEU A 226 -0.10 20.44 8.40
N GLU A 227 -0.24 19.84 9.58
CA GLU A 227 -0.03 20.47 10.89
C GLU A 227 1.23 19.89 11.56
N PRO A 228 2.44 20.42 11.28
CA PRO A 228 3.69 19.80 11.70
C PRO A 228 3.89 19.73 13.22
N GLY A 229 3.13 20.49 14.00
CA GLY A 229 3.19 20.45 15.46
C GLY A 229 2.85 19.07 16.04
N TRP A 230 2.00 18.31 15.39
CA TRP A 230 1.60 16.96 15.84
C TRP A 230 2.70 15.91 15.69
N PHE A 231 3.76 16.15 14.89
CA PHE A 231 4.92 15.26 14.85
C PHE A 231 5.68 15.16 16.17
N LEU A 232 5.45 16.11 17.09
CA LEU A 232 5.97 15.98 18.45
C LEU A 232 5.44 14.69 19.12
N LEU A 233 4.22 14.28 18.82
CA LEU A 233 3.62 13.04 19.32
C LEU A 233 4.36 11.81 18.78
N THR A 234 4.78 11.83 17.51
CA THR A 234 5.65 10.79 16.91
C THR A 234 7.00 10.73 17.62
N LEU A 235 7.61 11.87 17.93
CA LEU A 235 8.86 11.90 18.69
C LEU A 235 8.69 11.30 20.09
N VAL A 236 7.58 11.61 20.77
CA VAL A 236 7.23 10.99 22.05
C VAL A 236 7.02 9.48 21.89
N ALA A 237 6.36 9.02 20.83
CA ALA A 237 6.19 7.60 20.54
C ALA A 237 7.55 6.90 20.34
N ILE A 238 8.46 7.49 19.58
CA ILE A 238 9.82 6.99 19.38
C ILE A 238 10.58 6.94 20.73
N LEU A 239 10.46 7.96 21.56
CA LEU A 239 11.08 8.00 22.88
C LEU A 239 10.55 6.85 23.78
N ILE A 240 9.22 6.64 23.79
CA ILE A 240 8.60 5.53 24.54
C ILE A 240 9.13 4.19 24.00
N CYS A 241 9.19 4.03 22.68
CA CYS A 241 9.75 2.85 22.03
C CYS A 241 11.20 2.58 22.48
N TYR A 242 12.04 3.63 22.50
CA TYR A 242 13.40 3.56 22.99
C TYR A 242 13.48 3.16 24.48
N LEU A 243 12.61 3.72 25.34
CA LEU A 243 12.53 3.38 26.76
C LEU A 243 12.11 1.92 26.98
N LEU A 244 11.12 1.42 26.22
CA LEU A 244 10.69 0.01 26.25
C LEU A 244 11.86 -0.91 25.84
N ARG A 245 12.60 -0.55 24.79
CA ARG A 245 13.79 -1.29 24.35
C ARG A 245 14.88 -1.28 25.41
N ARG A 246 15.13 -0.15 26.05
CA ARG A 246 16.11 -0.02 27.14
C ARG A 246 15.73 -0.87 28.35
N ASN A 247 14.43 -0.95 28.67
CA ASN A 247 13.90 -1.79 29.75
C ASN A 247 13.80 -3.28 29.37
N LYS A 248 14.33 -3.66 28.18
CA LYS A 248 14.35 -5.06 27.71
C LYS A 248 12.94 -5.67 27.59
N VAL A 249 11.94 -4.88 27.25
CA VAL A 249 10.61 -5.38 26.92
C VAL A 249 10.67 -6.07 25.57
N HIS A 250 10.37 -7.38 25.51
CA HIS A 250 10.47 -8.19 24.29
C HIS A 250 9.10 -8.53 23.69
N THR A 251 8.02 -8.05 24.26
CA THR A 251 6.65 -8.29 23.74
C THR A 251 6.31 -7.24 22.71
N PHE A 252 6.10 -7.64 21.45
CA PHE A 252 5.77 -6.71 20.35
C PHE A 252 4.46 -5.95 20.58
N TRP A 253 3.51 -6.54 21.31
CA TRP A 253 2.25 -5.87 21.69
C TRP A 253 2.46 -4.57 22.45
N ALA A 254 3.48 -4.49 23.32
CA ALA A 254 3.78 -3.26 24.05
C ALA A 254 4.21 -2.13 23.08
N TYR A 255 4.90 -2.46 21.99
CA TYR A 255 5.32 -1.51 20.96
C TYR A 255 4.17 -1.11 20.04
N LEU A 256 3.26 -2.02 19.72
CA LEU A 256 2.12 -1.73 18.87
C LEU A 256 1.05 -0.91 19.60
N LEU A 257 0.68 -1.30 20.83
CA LEU A 257 -0.45 -0.70 21.55
C LEU A 257 -0.12 0.67 22.17
N ILE A 258 1.11 0.91 22.60
CA ILE A 258 1.47 2.18 23.26
C ILE A 258 2.09 3.14 22.24
N PRO A 259 3.37 3.00 21.80
CA PRO A 259 3.93 3.95 20.85
C PRO A 259 3.33 3.81 19.44
N GLY A 260 2.81 2.63 19.06
CA GLY A 260 2.16 2.42 17.78
C GLY A 260 0.89 3.25 17.63
N VAL A 261 -0.03 3.15 18.59
CA VAL A 261 -1.27 3.93 18.58
C VAL A 261 -0.96 5.42 18.66
N LEU A 262 0.03 5.83 19.47
CA LEU A 262 0.43 7.22 19.60
C LEU A 262 1.01 7.79 18.29
N SER A 263 1.85 7.02 17.59
CA SER A 263 2.39 7.41 16.27
C SER A 263 1.31 7.44 15.19
N TRP A 264 0.39 6.46 15.19
CA TRP A 264 -0.76 6.45 14.29
C TRP A 264 -1.64 7.70 14.48
N LEU A 265 -1.97 8.04 15.73
CA LEU A 265 -2.73 9.24 16.07
C LEU A 265 -2.00 10.52 15.64
N SER A 266 -0.68 10.56 15.83
CA SER A 266 0.16 11.68 15.38
C SER A 266 0.05 11.92 13.88
N PHE A 267 0.06 10.86 13.07
CA PHE A 267 -0.04 10.95 11.62
C PHE A 267 -1.42 11.44 11.16
N ASP A 268 -2.49 10.91 11.76
CA ASP A 268 -3.86 11.38 11.45
C ASP A 268 -4.03 12.87 11.81
N LEU A 269 -3.52 13.30 12.96
CA LEU A 269 -3.60 14.72 13.39
C LEU A 269 -2.65 15.62 12.59
N ALA A 270 -1.48 15.13 12.18
CA ALA A 270 -0.53 15.88 11.38
C ALA A 270 -0.96 16.04 9.91
N GLY A 271 -2.00 15.32 9.47
CA GLY A 271 -2.51 15.40 8.12
C GLY A 271 -1.83 14.43 7.13
N ILE A 272 -0.94 13.54 7.58
CA ILE A 272 -0.42 12.44 6.77
C ILE A 272 -1.40 11.26 6.83
N HIS A 273 -1.35 10.40 5.80
CA HIS A 273 -2.24 9.24 5.75
C HIS A 273 -2.03 8.33 6.98
N PRO A 274 -3.08 8.07 7.80
CA PRO A 274 -2.96 7.34 9.06
C PRO A 274 -2.40 5.92 8.90
N ALA A 275 -2.66 5.28 7.76
CA ALA A 275 -2.11 3.96 7.45
C ALA A 275 -0.57 3.89 7.53
N LEU A 276 0.13 5.03 7.36
CA LEU A 276 1.60 5.12 7.48
C LEU A 276 2.07 5.32 8.93
N GLY A 277 1.17 5.52 9.87
CA GLY A 277 1.50 5.94 11.23
C GLY A 277 2.36 4.96 12.03
N LEU A 278 2.35 3.66 11.69
CA LEU A 278 3.19 2.66 12.34
C LEU A 278 4.62 2.60 11.78
N VAL A 279 4.86 3.15 10.59
CA VAL A 279 6.18 3.08 9.91
C VAL A 279 7.32 3.65 10.76
N PRO A 280 7.20 4.83 11.42
CA PRO A 280 8.30 5.42 12.18
C PRO A 280 8.77 4.61 13.39
N ILE A 281 7.92 3.75 13.96
CA ILE A 281 8.28 2.95 15.15
C ILE A 281 8.99 1.65 14.79
N ILE A 282 8.88 1.16 13.55
CA ILE A 282 9.45 -0.11 13.12
C ILE A 282 10.96 -0.21 13.40
N PRO A 283 11.79 0.80 13.05
CA PRO A 283 13.23 0.76 13.35
C PRO A 283 13.57 0.69 14.84
N CYS A 284 12.62 1.11 15.70
CA CYS A 284 12.82 1.16 17.14
C CYS A 284 12.51 -0.17 17.83
N ILE A 285 11.74 -1.07 17.19
CA ILE A 285 11.42 -2.40 17.72
C ILE A 285 12.71 -3.22 17.85
N PRO A 286 12.93 -3.96 18.94
CA PRO A 286 14.11 -4.81 19.10
C PRO A 286 14.22 -5.84 17.98
N HIS A 287 15.35 -5.83 17.28
CA HIS A 287 15.68 -6.73 16.18
C HIS A 287 17.10 -7.27 16.33
N ALA A 288 17.42 -8.36 15.65
CA ALA A 288 18.78 -8.88 15.57
C ALA A 288 19.69 -7.88 14.85
N HIS A 289 20.96 -7.76 15.26
CA HIS A 289 21.92 -6.82 14.63
C HIS A 289 22.39 -7.27 13.25
N THR A 290 22.14 -8.51 12.88
CA THR A 290 22.47 -9.10 11.58
C THR A 290 21.29 -9.93 11.12
N ASP A 291 20.86 -9.72 9.88
CA ASP A 291 19.93 -10.64 9.23
C ASP A 291 20.70 -11.92 8.88
N LEU A 292 20.40 -13.01 9.58
CA LEU A 292 20.95 -14.33 9.29
C LEU A 292 20.11 -15.08 8.24
N GLY A 293 19.08 -14.44 7.70
CA GLY A 293 18.11 -15.02 6.76
C GLY A 293 17.16 -16.02 7.43
N ILE A 294 16.03 -16.26 6.77
CA ILE A 294 14.94 -17.16 7.22
C ILE A 294 15.44 -18.62 7.47
N PHE A 295 16.64 -18.97 7.00
CA PHE A 295 17.23 -20.31 7.09
C PHE A 295 18.37 -20.44 8.12
N ALA A 296 18.73 -19.37 8.84
CA ALA A 296 19.68 -19.52 9.93
C ALA A 296 19.02 -20.29 11.07
N ARG A 297 19.65 -21.40 11.46
CA ARG A 297 19.25 -22.19 12.63
C ARG A 297 19.04 -21.24 13.80
N GLU A 298 17.90 -21.42 14.49
CA GLU A 298 17.60 -20.76 15.75
C GLU A 298 18.86 -20.77 16.66
N GLU A 299 19.61 -19.68 16.65
CA GLU A 299 20.47 -19.42 17.75
C GLU A 299 19.57 -19.05 18.93
N LEU A 300 19.36 -20.02 19.78
CA LEU A 300 18.40 -20.18 20.86
C LEU A 300 18.34 -19.05 21.89
N ASN A 301 18.95 -17.88 21.68
CA ASN A 301 19.06 -16.90 22.78
C ASN A 301 18.92 -15.41 22.40
N ARG A 302 18.47 -15.05 21.20
CA ARG A 302 18.13 -13.66 20.87
C ARG A 302 16.68 -13.55 20.44
N LYS A 303 15.86 -13.02 21.32
CA LYS A 303 14.45 -12.72 21.04
C LYS A 303 14.41 -11.57 20.03
N ASP A 304 14.13 -11.91 18.79
CA ASP A 304 13.89 -10.96 17.71
C ASP A 304 12.41 -10.59 17.69
N THR A 305 12.09 -9.48 18.36
CA THR A 305 10.71 -9.01 18.55
C THR A 305 10.09 -8.54 17.23
N LEU A 306 10.91 -7.98 16.30
CA LEU A 306 10.42 -7.53 15.00
C LEU A 306 10.00 -8.73 14.15
N ASN A 307 10.84 -9.73 14.02
CA ASN A 307 10.55 -10.96 13.29
C ASN A 307 9.38 -11.75 13.90
N GLU A 308 9.24 -11.73 15.24
CA GLU A 308 8.10 -12.33 15.94
C GLU A 308 6.80 -11.61 15.55
N MET A 309 6.81 -10.27 15.52
CA MET A 309 5.68 -9.44 15.09
C MET A 309 5.30 -9.75 13.65
N MET A 310 6.25 -9.73 12.71
CA MET A 310 5.98 -9.98 11.29
C MET A 310 5.43 -11.39 11.05
N ARG A 311 5.97 -12.42 11.72
CA ARG A 311 5.45 -13.79 11.64
C ARG A 311 4.03 -13.92 12.19
N TRP A 312 3.73 -13.24 13.31
CA TRP A 312 2.41 -13.31 13.92
C TRP A 312 1.36 -12.62 13.05
N TRP A 313 1.70 -11.45 12.51
CA TRP A 313 0.80 -10.64 11.70
C TRP A 313 0.72 -11.07 10.24
N LYS A 314 1.56 -11.96 9.77
CA LYS A 314 1.53 -12.45 8.38
C LYS A 314 0.14 -12.93 7.95
N ASN A 315 -0.47 -13.83 8.71
CA ASN A 315 -1.79 -14.36 8.38
C ASN A 315 -2.94 -13.35 8.59
N PRO A 316 -3.00 -12.59 9.70
CA PRO A 316 -4.00 -11.53 9.85
C PRO A 316 -3.95 -10.49 8.72
N VAL A 317 -2.77 -10.11 8.24
CA VAL A 317 -2.64 -9.13 7.15
C VAL A 317 -3.18 -9.66 5.83
N GLU A 318 -3.08 -10.94 5.54
CA GLU A 318 -3.74 -11.54 4.37
C GLU A 318 -5.26 -11.39 4.42
N ILE A 319 -5.87 -11.53 5.61
CA ILE A 319 -7.30 -11.28 5.80
C ILE A 319 -7.61 -9.79 5.63
N ILE A 320 -6.77 -8.90 6.17
CA ILE A 320 -6.90 -7.45 6.02
C ILE A 320 -6.86 -7.06 4.54
N LEU A 321 -5.94 -7.64 3.76
CA LEU A 321 -5.88 -7.43 2.31
C LEU A 321 -7.16 -7.92 1.61
N GLY A 322 -7.74 -9.03 2.05
CA GLY A 322 -9.03 -9.50 1.56
C GLY A 322 -10.17 -8.51 1.83
N LEU A 323 -10.23 -7.96 3.04
CA LEU A 323 -11.19 -6.92 3.42
C LEU A 323 -10.93 -5.61 2.64
N PHE A 324 -9.67 -5.25 2.47
CA PHE A 324 -9.27 -4.10 1.65
C PHE A 324 -9.75 -4.26 0.20
N GLY A 325 -9.54 -5.42 -0.41
CA GLY A 325 -10.06 -5.74 -1.74
C GLY A 325 -11.60 -5.65 -1.79
N LEU A 326 -12.28 -6.16 -0.74
CA LEU A 326 -13.75 -6.11 -0.66
C LEU A 326 -14.27 -4.67 -0.62
N VAL A 327 -13.62 -3.77 0.10
CA VAL A 327 -14.08 -2.37 0.27
C VAL A 327 -13.67 -1.47 -0.90
N ASN A 328 -12.54 -1.73 -1.55
CA ASN A 328 -11.97 -0.82 -2.54
C ASN A 328 -12.19 -1.24 -4.00
N ALA A 329 -12.45 -2.53 -4.26
CA ALA A 329 -12.55 -3.05 -5.63
C ALA A 329 -13.97 -3.01 -6.23
N GLY A 330 -14.97 -2.51 -5.50
CA GLY A 330 -16.36 -2.45 -5.98
C GLY A 330 -16.58 -1.35 -7.01
N VAL A 331 -16.09 -1.57 -8.22
CA VAL A 331 -16.20 -0.65 -9.36
C VAL A 331 -17.11 -1.26 -10.42
N LEU A 332 -17.94 -0.43 -11.05
CA LEU A 332 -18.81 -0.85 -12.17
C LEU A 332 -17.98 -1.06 -13.44
N PHE A 333 -18.27 -2.12 -14.20
CA PHE A 333 -17.56 -2.42 -15.45
C PHE A 333 -17.79 -1.38 -16.57
N ASP A 334 -18.83 -0.56 -16.47
CA ASP A 334 -19.09 0.55 -17.40
C ASP A 334 -18.17 1.76 -17.18
N LYS A 335 -17.42 1.78 -16.08
CA LYS A 335 -16.47 2.85 -15.71
C LYS A 335 -15.05 2.65 -16.28
N ILE A 336 -14.95 1.98 -17.43
CA ILE A 336 -13.68 1.93 -18.17
C ILE A 336 -13.56 3.23 -18.98
N GLY A 337 -12.57 4.06 -18.61
CA GLY A 337 -12.38 5.38 -19.23
C GLY A 337 -10.93 5.76 -19.37
N GLN A 338 -10.66 7.05 -19.54
CA GLN A 338 -9.29 7.56 -19.77
C GLN A 338 -8.35 7.23 -18.62
N GLY A 339 -8.79 7.36 -17.37
CA GLY A 339 -8.02 7.01 -16.18
C GLY A 339 -7.58 5.54 -16.18
N THR A 340 -8.45 4.62 -16.65
CA THR A 340 -8.11 3.20 -16.79
C THR A 340 -6.94 2.99 -17.75
N TYR A 341 -6.99 3.62 -18.93
CA TYR A 341 -5.94 3.48 -19.95
C TYR A 341 -4.63 4.13 -19.50
N LEU A 342 -4.69 5.27 -18.81
CA LEU A 342 -3.50 5.96 -18.27
C LEU A 342 -2.76 5.09 -17.24
N VAL A 343 -3.49 4.49 -16.30
CA VAL A 343 -2.92 3.59 -15.29
C VAL A 343 -2.32 2.34 -15.95
N LEU A 344 -3.05 1.69 -16.87
CA LEU A 344 -2.56 0.52 -17.60
C LEU A 344 -1.35 0.83 -18.48
N LEU A 345 -1.34 1.98 -19.15
CA LEU A 345 -0.19 2.43 -19.94
C LEU A 345 1.06 2.60 -19.06
N GLY A 346 0.91 3.27 -17.91
CA GLY A 346 1.99 3.41 -16.95
C GLY A 346 2.51 2.06 -16.44
N LEU A 347 1.61 1.17 -16.00
CA LEU A 347 1.96 -0.14 -15.46
C LEU A 347 2.54 -1.08 -16.52
N LEU A 348 1.80 -1.36 -17.60
CA LEU A 348 2.15 -2.42 -18.56
C LEU A 348 3.26 -1.99 -19.53
N VAL A 349 3.43 -0.70 -19.78
CA VAL A 349 4.44 -0.18 -20.71
C VAL A 349 5.51 0.64 -19.99
N GLY A 350 5.11 1.64 -19.19
CA GLY A 350 6.03 2.55 -18.52
C GLY A 350 6.97 1.83 -17.56
N LYS A 351 6.45 0.94 -16.74
CA LYS A 351 7.21 0.22 -15.72
C LYS A 351 8.24 -0.75 -16.31
N PRO A 352 7.88 -1.66 -17.24
CA PRO A 352 8.87 -2.51 -17.90
C PRO A 352 9.94 -1.74 -18.66
N LEU A 353 9.56 -0.70 -19.39
CA LEU A 353 10.51 0.14 -20.13
C LEU A 353 11.45 0.88 -19.18
N GLY A 354 10.93 1.47 -18.11
CA GLY A 354 11.73 2.17 -17.11
C GLY A 354 12.73 1.24 -16.43
N ILE A 355 12.30 0.06 -15.96
CA ILE A 355 13.17 -0.95 -15.36
C ILE A 355 14.27 -1.38 -16.34
N CYS A 356 13.93 -1.67 -17.59
CA CYS A 356 14.90 -2.06 -18.62
C CYS A 356 15.91 -0.94 -18.92
N LEU A 357 15.42 0.29 -19.11
CA LEU A 357 16.25 1.46 -19.42
C LEU A 357 17.24 1.74 -18.29
N PHE A 358 16.77 1.80 -17.05
CA PHE A 358 17.62 2.10 -15.91
C PHE A 358 18.58 0.95 -15.58
N THR A 359 18.19 -0.31 -15.79
CA THR A 359 19.11 -1.45 -15.70
C THR A 359 20.17 -1.36 -16.78
N TRP A 360 19.83 -0.93 -18.00
CA TRP A 360 20.79 -0.68 -19.06
C TRP A 360 21.75 0.47 -18.70
N ILE A 361 21.25 1.58 -18.15
CA ILE A 361 22.06 2.69 -17.62
C ILE A 361 23.00 2.20 -16.52
N ALA A 362 22.51 1.40 -15.57
CA ALA A 362 23.30 0.82 -14.49
C ALA A 362 24.51 0.06 -15.05
N LYS A 363 24.30 -0.72 -16.12
CA LYS A 363 25.36 -1.48 -16.78
C LYS A 363 26.29 -0.61 -17.65
N ALA A 364 25.72 0.27 -18.48
CA ALA A 364 26.48 1.03 -19.49
C ALA A 364 27.25 2.21 -18.88
N VAL A 365 26.64 2.94 -17.94
CA VAL A 365 27.21 4.15 -17.34
C VAL A 365 27.97 3.83 -16.07
N PHE A 366 27.33 3.10 -15.14
CA PHE A 366 27.90 2.81 -13.83
C PHE A 366 28.74 1.53 -13.81
N ARG A 367 28.79 0.78 -14.92
CA ARG A 367 29.53 -0.48 -15.08
C ARG A 367 29.22 -1.51 -13.97
N LEU A 368 27.95 -1.50 -13.52
CA LEU A 368 27.49 -2.44 -12.53
C LEU A 368 27.21 -3.81 -13.16
N GLU A 369 27.51 -4.86 -12.40
CA GLU A 369 27.29 -6.22 -12.84
C GLU A 369 25.81 -6.63 -12.59
N MET A 370 25.27 -7.40 -13.54
CA MET A 370 23.99 -8.07 -13.32
C MET A 370 24.20 -9.31 -12.42
N PRO A 371 23.18 -9.70 -11.63
CA PRO A 371 23.26 -10.96 -10.89
C PRO A 371 23.60 -12.12 -11.82
N ALA A 372 24.48 -13.03 -11.36
CA ALA A 372 24.94 -14.17 -12.13
C ALA A 372 23.74 -15.00 -12.63
N GLY A 373 23.74 -15.36 -13.92
CA GLY A 373 22.64 -16.10 -14.55
C GLY A 373 21.47 -15.24 -15.08
N MET A 374 21.47 -13.92 -14.86
CA MET A 374 20.45 -13.02 -15.43
C MET A 374 20.87 -12.47 -16.80
N THR A 375 19.91 -12.36 -17.69
CA THR A 375 20.05 -11.75 -19.01
C THR A 375 19.06 -10.60 -19.19
N ALA A 376 19.22 -9.77 -20.22
CA ALA A 376 18.28 -8.70 -20.54
C ALA A 376 16.83 -9.20 -20.73
N ARG A 377 16.65 -10.44 -21.21
CA ARG A 377 15.32 -11.06 -21.35
C ARG A 377 14.68 -11.30 -19.97
N HIS A 378 15.47 -11.71 -18.98
CA HIS A 378 15.00 -11.88 -17.61
C HIS A 378 14.62 -10.53 -16.98
N VAL A 379 15.38 -9.47 -17.24
CA VAL A 379 15.05 -8.11 -16.75
C VAL A 379 13.74 -7.61 -17.35
N LEU A 380 13.55 -7.77 -18.67
CA LEU A 380 12.28 -7.40 -19.31
C LEU A 380 11.09 -8.16 -18.69
N LEU A 381 11.24 -9.46 -18.47
CA LEU A 381 10.19 -10.27 -17.87
C LEU A 381 9.93 -9.87 -16.42
N VAL A 382 10.97 -9.58 -15.63
CA VAL A 382 10.82 -9.01 -14.28
C VAL A 382 10.07 -7.68 -14.34
N GLY A 383 10.38 -6.80 -15.28
CA GLY A 383 9.65 -5.55 -15.50
C GLY A 383 8.17 -5.78 -15.78
N VAL A 384 7.83 -6.75 -16.63
CA VAL A 384 6.43 -7.10 -16.91
C VAL A 384 5.74 -7.70 -15.69
N ILE A 385 6.42 -8.54 -14.90
CA ILE A 385 5.86 -9.08 -13.65
C ILE A 385 5.63 -7.96 -12.63
N SER A 386 6.57 -7.01 -12.51
CA SER A 386 6.44 -5.84 -11.62
C SER A 386 5.32 -4.87 -12.04
N SER A 387 4.76 -5.00 -13.24
CA SER A 387 3.61 -4.19 -13.68
C SER A 387 2.29 -4.58 -13.00
N ILE A 388 2.27 -5.65 -12.22
CA ILE A 388 1.13 -6.02 -11.40
C ILE A 388 1.11 -5.10 -10.17
N GLY A 389 0.35 -4.00 -10.25
CA GLY A 389 0.27 -3.00 -9.18
C GLY A 389 -0.85 -3.25 -8.16
N PHE A 390 -1.88 -3.88 -8.61
CA PHE A 390 -3.14 -4.31 -7.96
C PHE A 390 -3.46 -3.65 -6.61
N THR A 391 -3.04 -4.23 -5.46
CA THR A 391 -3.38 -3.74 -4.10
C THR A 391 -2.83 -2.36 -3.82
N VAL A 392 -1.55 -2.15 -4.06
CA VAL A 392 -0.90 -0.87 -3.73
C VAL A 392 -1.39 0.21 -4.70
N ALA A 393 -1.61 -0.12 -5.98
CA ALA A 393 -2.19 0.80 -6.94
C ALA A 393 -3.64 1.21 -6.57
N LEU A 394 -4.46 0.29 -6.05
CA LEU A 394 -5.80 0.60 -5.50
C LEU A 394 -5.70 1.55 -4.30
N PHE A 395 -4.75 1.30 -3.39
CA PHE A 395 -4.55 2.16 -2.23
C PHE A 395 -4.10 3.58 -2.64
N VAL A 396 -3.12 3.68 -3.53
CA VAL A 396 -2.66 4.98 -4.06
C VAL A 396 -3.79 5.70 -4.80
N SER A 397 -4.68 4.97 -5.50
CA SER A 397 -5.84 5.57 -6.17
C SER A 397 -6.78 6.27 -5.18
N THR A 398 -7.06 5.65 -4.03
CA THR A 398 -7.90 6.26 -2.98
C THR A 398 -7.21 7.41 -2.26
N ALA A 399 -5.89 7.38 -2.15
CA ALA A 399 -5.12 8.47 -1.58
C ALA A 399 -5.02 9.69 -2.53
N ALA A 400 -4.93 9.43 -3.84
CA ALA A 400 -4.82 10.47 -4.88
C ALA A 400 -6.16 11.18 -5.14
N PHE A 401 -7.26 10.43 -5.17
CA PHE A 401 -8.60 10.96 -5.47
C PHE A 401 -9.52 10.73 -4.27
N LYS A 402 -9.75 11.78 -3.51
CA LYS A 402 -10.44 11.72 -2.21
C LYS A 402 -11.96 11.62 -2.32
N ASP A 403 -12.55 12.04 -3.45
CA ASP A 403 -13.99 11.96 -3.67
C ASP A 403 -14.39 10.53 -4.04
N PRO A 404 -15.11 9.81 -3.14
CA PRO A 404 -15.47 8.41 -3.35
C PRO A 404 -16.44 8.18 -4.51
N ASP A 405 -17.23 9.21 -4.88
CA ASP A 405 -18.21 9.14 -5.96
C ASP A 405 -17.65 9.65 -7.30
N SER A 406 -16.40 10.07 -7.33
CA SER A 406 -15.73 10.56 -8.52
C SER A 406 -15.63 9.48 -9.61
N VAL A 407 -16.04 9.83 -10.82
CA VAL A 407 -15.85 8.99 -12.01
C VAL A 407 -14.37 8.71 -12.24
N ILE A 408 -13.51 9.71 -11.97
CA ILE A 408 -12.05 9.59 -12.12
C ILE A 408 -11.49 8.50 -11.20
N LEU A 409 -11.90 8.49 -9.92
CA LEU A 409 -11.50 7.46 -8.98
C LEU A 409 -11.93 6.07 -9.46
N ALA A 410 -13.17 5.94 -9.96
CA ALA A 410 -13.66 4.66 -10.49
C ALA A 410 -12.82 4.18 -11.68
N GLU A 411 -12.50 5.09 -12.62
CA GLU A 411 -11.65 4.76 -13.78
C GLU A 411 -10.25 4.32 -13.41
N VAL A 412 -9.57 5.04 -12.50
CA VAL A 412 -8.20 4.68 -12.10
C VAL A 412 -8.17 3.40 -11.27
N LYS A 413 -9.18 3.18 -10.40
CA LYS A 413 -9.37 1.91 -9.68
C LYS A 413 -9.56 0.74 -10.66
N MET A 414 -10.35 0.94 -11.72
CA MET A 414 -10.51 -0.08 -12.77
C MET A 414 -9.17 -0.40 -13.45
N GLY A 415 -8.34 0.61 -13.71
CA GLY A 415 -6.99 0.41 -14.24
C GLY A 415 -6.08 -0.39 -13.30
N ALA A 416 -6.12 -0.09 -11.99
CA ALA A 416 -5.41 -0.84 -10.97
C ALA A 416 -5.88 -2.30 -10.89
N LEU A 417 -7.19 -2.55 -10.93
CA LEU A 417 -7.77 -3.90 -10.96
C LEU A 417 -7.37 -4.67 -12.22
N LEU A 418 -7.45 -4.06 -13.38
CA LEU A 418 -7.07 -4.70 -14.64
C LEU A 418 -5.57 -4.99 -14.75
N SER A 419 -4.71 -4.34 -13.93
CA SER A 419 -3.28 -4.67 -13.87
C SER A 419 -3.02 -6.11 -13.43
N PHE A 420 -3.98 -6.76 -12.78
CA PHE A 420 -3.95 -8.20 -12.47
C PHE A 420 -3.71 -9.05 -13.71
N PHE A 421 -4.27 -8.66 -14.86
CA PHE A 421 -4.02 -9.33 -16.15
C PHE A 421 -2.57 -9.18 -16.64
N GLY A 422 -1.75 -8.35 -16.00
CA GLY A 422 -0.30 -8.31 -16.17
C GLY A 422 0.34 -9.68 -15.96
N ALA A 423 -0.25 -10.53 -15.12
CA ALA A 423 0.17 -11.93 -14.96
C ALA A 423 0.05 -12.72 -16.26
N VAL A 424 -1.07 -12.59 -16.98
CA VAL A 424 -1.28 -13.27 -18.27
C VAL A 424 -0.27 -12.76 -19.31
N VAL A 425 -0.04 -11.43 -19.32
CA VAL A 425 0.98 -10.82 -20.18
C VAL A 425 2.36 -11.37 -19.84
N ALA A 426 2.70 -11.51 -18.56
CA ALA A 426 3.98 -12.08 -18.11
C ALA A 426 4.17 -13.53 -18.60
N PHE A 427 3.15 -14.39 -18.49
CA PHE A 427 3.20 -15.76 -19.02
C PHE A 427 3.37 -15.77 -20.54
N MET A 428 2.67 -14.91 -21.28
CA MET A 428 2.83 -14.80 -22.75
C MET A 428 4.24 -14.35 -23.11
N VAL A 429 4.76 -13.32 -22.45
CA VAL A 429 6.13 -12.82 -22.68
C VAL A 429 7.17 -13.89 -22.31
N ALA A 430 7.00 -14.61 -21.21
CA ALA A 430 7.89 -15.73 -20.83
C ALA A 430 7.94 -16.80 -21.92
N ARG A 431 6.79 -17.13 -22.51
CA ARG A 431 6.68 -18.12 -23.59
C ARG A 431 7.37 -17.63 -24.87
N ILE A 432 7.16 -16.34 -25.23
CA ILE A 432 7.81 -15.72 -26.41
C ILE A 432 9.34 -15.69 -26.25
N LEU A 433 9.81 -15.32 -25.04
CA LEU A 433 11.23 -15.24 -24.72
C LEU A 433 11.87 -16.62 -24.47
N ARG A 434 11.07 -17.70 -24.49
CA ARG A 434 11.48 -19.09 -24.26
C ARG A 434 12.21 -19.28 -22.92
N ILE A 435 11.73 -18.59 -21.89
CA ILE A 435 12.28 -18.73 -20.54
C ILE A 435 11.72 -20.02 -19.94
N ARG A 436 12.62 -20.89 -19.43
CA ARG A 436 12.26 -22.16 -18.79
C ARG A 436 12.48 -22.06 -17.30
N PRO A 437 11.60 -22.65 -16.46
CA PRO A 437 11.80 -22.69 -15.03
C PRO A 437 13.05 -23.51 -14.68
N LEU A 438 13.85 -23.03 -13.72
CA LEU A 438 14.91 -23.82 -13.12
C LEU A 438 14.26 -24.83 -12.16
N ILE A 439 14.39 -26.11 -12.49
CA ILE A 439 13.93 -27.22 -11.64
C ILE A 439 14.98 -27.40 -10.53
N GLU A 440 14.55 -27.42 -9.27
CA GLU A 440 15.42 -27.71 -8.13
C GLU A 440 16.09 -29.09 -8.33
N GLY A 441 17.41 -29.11 -8.55
CA GLY A 441 18.24 -30.31 -8.64
C GLY A 441 18.81 -30.66 -10.02
N GLY A 442 18.51 -29.92 -11.07
CA GLY A 442 19.05 -30.12 -12.42
C GLY A 442 20.12 -29.11 -12.78
N LEU A 443 21.37 -29.54 -12.91
CA LEU A 443 22.31 -28.86 -13.80
C LEU A 443 21.65 -28.78 -15.19
N PRO A 444 21.83 -27.68 -15.96
CA PRO A 444 21.33 -27.65 -17.32
C PRO A 444 21.92 -28.84 -18.07
N GLU A 445 21.06 -29.70 -18.62
CA GLU A 445 21.50 -30.72 -19.57
C GLU A 445 22.30 -30.03 -20.68
N THR A 446 23.61 -30.10 -20.56
CA THR A 446 24.48 -29.81 -21.68
C THR A 446 24.15 -30.86 -22.76
N ASN A 447 23.60 -30.36 -23.86
CA ASN A 447 23.47 -31.18 -25.07
C ASN A 447 24.83 -31.78 -25.44
N SER A 448 25.09 -32.99 -24.98
CA SER A 448 26.12 -33.85 -25.51
C SER A 448 25.50 -34.71 -26.62
N GLU A 449 25.11 -34.04 -27.69
CA GLU A 449 24.90 -34.69 -29.00
C GLU A 449 25.62 -33.86 -30.03
N THR A 450 26.88 -34.20 -30.23
CA THR A 450 27.54 -34.22 -31.56
C THR A 450 28.95 -34.71 -31.37
N THR A 451 29.13 -36.02 -31.49
CA THR A 451 30.30 -36.65 -32.18
C THR A 451 30.11 -38.17 -32.13
N ALA A 452 29.62 -38.72 -33.20
CA ALA A 452 30.05 -40.01 -33.77
C ALA A 452 29.65 -40.01 -35.25
#